data_a14759b8b65d7665643c231cc47d9123
#
_entry.id   a14759b8b65d7665643c231cc47d9123
#
_cell.length_a   1.000
_cell.length_b   1.000
_cell.length_c   1.000
_cell.angle_alpha   90.00
_cell.angle_beta   90.00
_cell.angle_gamma   90.00
#
_symmetry.space_group_name_H-M   'P 1'
#
loop_
_entity.id
_entity.type
_entity.pdbx_description
1 polymer ?
#
loop_
_entity_poly.entity_id
_entity_poly.type
_entity_poly.pdbx_seq_one_letter_code
_entity_poly.pdbx_strand_id
1 'polypeptide(L)'
;SGQRLWPLSNDIRSKQFIKIFHKDDGELESMVQRVYRQIMEIDPNATITVATSKSQVSALNNQLGEGIGISVEPCRRDTFPAIALAAAYLKDVRNIGEDEAVVVCPVDPYVDKEYFKTVEELGDYALKSDANLVLMGIEPTYPSEKYGYIIPESGDNVSRVSMFKEKPNVENAKRFISEGALWNGGVFAFKLGYVLNRAHELIDFTDYNDLFNKYDTLNKISFDYAVVEHEPVIEVMRYNGTWKDLGTWNTLTEAMDSTNVGEAILNDTCDNVHVVNELNMPVLCMGLKDVVVSASPEGILVSDKEQSSYIKPYVESLDHTVMFAEKSWGSFRVIDVSDDSLTIKVKLNPGHSMNYHSHEYRDEVWTVISGNGRAVIDGKEQAITVGDVIKMPAGCKHTVIADDALSMIEVQIGKDISVHDKKKFELNAAV
;
A
#
# COMPACT_ATOMS: atom_id res chain seq x y z
N SER A 1 6.12 -4.59 5.14
CA SER A 1 7.40 -4.02 4.71
C SER A 1 7.68 -4.43 3.26
N GLY A 2 7.82 -3.48 2.35
CA GLY A 2 7.95 -3.72 0.92
C GLY A 2 9.31 -4.25 0.43
N GLN A 3 10.23 -4.64 1.28
CA GLN A 3 11.61 -5.00 0.93
C GLN A 3 11.77 -6.22 0.01
N ARG A 4 10.79 -7.14 -0.01
CA ARG A 4 10.84 -8.34 -0.86
C ARG A 4 10.56 -8.07 -2.34
N LEU A 5 10.03 -6.91 -2.69
CA LEU A 5 9.84 -6.44 -4.07
C LEU A 5 10.78 -5.29 -4.42
N TRP A 6 11.91 -5.17 -3.70
CA TRP A 6 12.98 -4.27 -4.12
C TRP A 6 13.42 -4.62 -5.55
N PRO A 7 13.71 -3.65 -6.42
CA PRO A 7 13.81 -2.22 -6.21
C PRO A 7 12.52 -1.41 -6.44
N LEU A 8 11.37 -2.04 -6.71
CA LEU A 8 10.12 -1.30 -6.94
C LEU A 8 9.48 -0.78 -5.66
N SER A 9 9.71 -1.45 -4.54
CA SER A 9 9.17 -1.09 -3.24
C SER A 9 10.26 -0.66 -2.27
N ASN A 10 9.96 0.35 -1.47
CA ASN A 10 10.82 0.88 -0.42
C ASN A 10 9.98 1.22 0.82
N ASP A 11 10.55 1.88 1.82
CA ASP A 11 9.87 2.25 3.07
C ASP A 11 8.73 3.27 2.87
N ILE A 12 8.77 4.04 1.78
CA ILE A 12 7.75 5.03 1.43
C ILE A 12 6.75 4.45 0.42
N ARG A 13 7.24 3.77 -0.62
CA ARG A 13 6.44 3.16 -1.67
C ARG A 13 6.19 1.68 -1.37
N SER A 14 5.06 1.38 -0.75
CA SER A 14 4.66 0.00 -0.48
C SER A 14 4.17 -0.73 -1.74
N LYS A 15 4.25 -2.07 -1.73
CA LYS A 15 3.93 -2.94 -2.88
C LYS A 15 2.55 -2.68 -3.49
N GLN A 16 1.54 -2.37 -2.68
CA GLN A 16 0.17 -2.15 -3.14
C GLN A 16 -0.02 -0.91 -4.02
N PHE A 17 0.96 0.00 -4.07
CA PHE A 17 0.94 1.20 -4.91
C PHE A 17 1.76 1.08 -6.20
N ILE A 18 2.39 -0.08 -6.45
CA ILE A 18 3.17 -0.31 -7.66
C ILE A 18 2.22 -0.66 -8.81
N LYS A 19 2.31 0.07 -9.93
CA LYS A 19 1.48 -0.15 -11.12
C LYS A 19 2.14 -1.17 -12.04
N ILE A 20 1.63 -2.40 -12.03
CA ILE A 20 2.18 -3.53 -12.79
C ILE A 20 1.13 -4.44 -13.42
N PHE A 21 -0.15 -4.24 -13.15
CA PHE A 21 -1.24 -4.98 -13.74
C PHE A 21 -1.92 -4.14 -14.81
N HIS A 22 -2.30 -4.75 -15.93
CA HIS A 22 -3.02 -4.06 -16.97
C HIS A 22 -4.53 -4.09 -16.68
N LYS A 23 -5.18 -2.96 -16.91
CA LYS A 23 -6.63 -2.88 -17.08
C LYS A 23 -7.02 -3.33 -18.48
N ASP A 24 -8.32 -3.52 -18.73
CA ASP A 24 -8.86 -3.90 -20.06
C ASP A 24 -8.54 -2.85 -21.15
N ASP A 25 -8.30 -1.59 -20.78
CA ASP A 25 -7.90 -0.50 -21.69
C ASP A 25 -6.38 -0.45 -21.96
N GLY A 26 -5.59 -1.33 -21.35
CA GLY A 26 -4.14 -1.41 -21.47
C GLY A 26 -3.37 -0.48 -20.54
N GLU A 27 -4.04 0.37 -19.75
CA GLU A 27 -3.37 1.17 -18.73
C GLU A 27 -2.92 0.32 -17.54
N LEU A 28 -1.82 0.71 -16.90
CA LEU A 28 -1.32 0.03 -15.71
C LEU A 28 -2.05 0.51 -14.44
N GLU A 29 -2.48 -0.44 -13.64
CA GLU A 29 -3.06 -0.21 -12.32
C GLU A 29 -2.21 -0.84 -11.21
N SER A 30 -2.31 -0.28 -10.01
CA SER A 30 -1.75 -0.87 -8.79
C SER A 30 -2.75 -1.81 -8.13
N MET A 31 -2.29 -2.59 -7.14
CA MET A 31 -3.20 -3.47 -6.37
C MET A 31 -4.32 -2.69 -5.68
N VAL A 32 -4.01 -1.53 -5.08
CA VAL A 32 -5.05 -0.73 -4.42
C VAL A 32 -6.08 -0.18 -5.41
N GLN A 33 -5.66 0.21 -6.63
CA GLN A 33 -6.57 0.64 -7.69
C GLN A 33 -7.42 -0.54 -8.20
N ARG A 34 -6.79 -1.71 -8.38
CA ARG A 34 -7.46 -2.93 -8.82
C ARG A 34 -8.55 -3.36 -7.83
N VAL A 35 -8.22 -3.46 -6.55
CA VAL A 35 -9.17 -3.83 -5.49
C VAL A 35 -10.32 -2.83 -5.43
N TYR A 36 -10.02 -1.53 -5.42
CA TYR A 36 -11.05 -0.49 -5.42
C TYR A 36 -11.98 -0.61 -6.64
N ARG A 37 -11.43 -0.73 -7.85
CA ARG A 37 -12.20 -0.89 -9.09
C ARG A 37 -13.08 -2.13 -9.05
N GLN A 38 -12.55 -3.28 -8.64
CA GLN A 38 -13.29 -4.54 -8.58
C GLN A 38 -14.44 -4.50 -7.57
N ILE A 39 -14.26 -3.84 -6.40
CA ILE A 39 -15.35 -3.62 -5.45
C ILE A 39 -16.44 -2.74 -6.08
N MET A 40 -16.07 -1.61 -6.67
CA MET A 40 -17.03 -0.67 -7.27
C MET A 40 -17.74 -1.24 -8.51
N GLU A 41 -17.15 -2.22 -9.19
CA GLU A 41 -17.82 -2.96 -10.29
C GLU A 41 -18.89 -3.93 -9.78
N ILE A 42 -18.74 -4.47 -8.56
CA ILE A 42 -19.73 -5.38 -7.93
C ILE A 42 -20.81 -4.55 -7.23
N ASP A 43 -20.40 -3.65 -6.34
CA ASP A 43 -21.33 -2.74 -5.64
C ASP A 43 -20.91 -1.27 -5.85
N PRO A 44 -21.53 -0.56 -6.81
CA PRO A 44 -21.24 0.86 -7.05
C PRO A 44 -21.61 1.79 -5.87
N ASN A 45 -22.37 1.30 -4.89
CA ASN A 45 -22.76 2.05 -3.69
C ASN A 45 -21.93 1.70 -2.47
N ALA A 46 -20.95 0.80 -2.59
CA ALA A 46 -20.11 0.39 -1.48
C ALA A 46 -19.42 1.59 -0.83
N THR A 47 -19.56 1.69 0.50
CA THR A 47 -18.82 2.69 1.29
C THR A 47 -17.46 2.13 1.66
N ILE A 48 -16.40 2.64 1.03
CA ILE A 48 -15.04 2.15 1.24
C ILE A 48 -14.29 3.07 2.20
N THR A 49 -13.66 2.48 3.22
CA THR A 49 -12.71 3.15 4.11
C THR A 49 -11.40 2.38 4.12
N VAL A 50 -10.29 3.06 3.86
CA VAL A 50 -8.95 2.47 3.83
C VAL A 50 -8.22 2.75 5.13
N ALA A 51 -7.86 1.69 5.88
CA ALA A 51 -6.96 1.78 7.01
C ALA A 51 -5.51 1.81 6.52
N THR A 52 -4.77 2.85 6.85
CA THR A 52 -3.41 3.06 6.31
C THR A 52 -2.53 3.91 7.22
N SER A 53 -1.21 3.88 7.00
CA SER A 53 -0.28 4.75 7.72
C SER A 53 -0.19 6.15 7.10
N LYS A 54 0.19 7.14 7.90
CA LYS A 54 0.37 8.54 7.47
C LYS A 54 1.25 8.68 6.21
N SER A 55 2.30 7.86 6.08
CA SER A 55 3.21 7.92 4.93
C SER A 55 2.58 7.49 3.60
N GLN A 56 1.45 6.79 3.63
CA GLN A 56 0.78 6.23 2.45
C GLN A 56 -0.44 7.05 1.99
N VAL A 57 -0.93 7.99 2.80
CA VAL A 57 -2.11 8.81 2.50
C VAL A 57 -1.96 9.54 1.16
N SER A 58 -0.78 10.11 0.88
CA SER A 58 -0.55 10.82 -0.37
C SER A 58 -0.66 9.92 -1.60
N ALA A 59 -0.05 8.72 -1.54
CA ALA A 59 -0.13 7.75 -2.63
C ALA A 59 -1.57 7.26 -2.84
N LEU A 60 -2.30 7.06 -1.75
CA LEU A 60 -3.70 6.66 -1.79
C LEU A 60 -4.56 7.71 -2.49
N ASN A 61 -4.47 8.99 -2.07
CA ASN A 61 -5.22 10.08 -2.69
C ASN A 61 -4.85 10.29 -4.17
N ASN A 62 -3.56 10.18 -4.52
CA ASN A 62 -3.11 10.29 -5.91
C ASN A 62 -3.64 9.17 -6.80
N GLN A 63 -3.87 7.98 -6.26
CA GLN A 63 -4.27 6.81 -7.04
C GLN A 63 -5.79 6.55 -7.04
N LEU A 64 -6.49 6.89 -5.97
CA LEU A 64 -7.92 6.65 -5.82
C LEU A 64 -8.77 7.92 -5.85
N GLY A 65 -8.13 9.10 -5.80
CA GLY A 65 -8.82 10.38 -5.72
C GLY A 65 -9.25 10.76 -4.29
N GLU A 66 -9.80 11.96 -4.15
CA GLU A 66 -10.35 12.45 -2.89
C GLU A 66 -11.80 11.96 -2.71
N GLY A 67 -12.22 11.74 -1.48
CA GLY A 67 -13.58 11.31 -1.13
C GLY A 67 -13.71 9.91 -0.56
N ILE A 68 -12.65 9.11 -0.61
CA ILE A 68 -12.59 7.81 0.08
C ILE A 68 -12.37 8.04 1.58
N GLY A 69 -13.04 7.25 2.42
CA GLY A 69 -12.78 7.24 3.86
C GLY A 69 -11.34 6.78 4.14
N ILE A 70 -10.60 7.50 4.97
CA ILE A 70 -9.23 7.12 5.34
C ILE A 70 -9.12 7.12 6.86
N SER A 71 -8.92 5.93 7.45
CA SER A 71 -8.52 5.75 8.84
C SER A 71 -7.01 5.69 8.92
N VAL A 72 -6.40 6.75 9.49
CA VAL A 72 -4.92 6.89 9.51
C VAL A 72 -4.38 6.37 10.82
N GLU A 73 -3.54 5.33 10.76
CA GLU A 73 -2.80 4.84 11.92
C GLU A 73 -1.63 5.79 12.25
N PRO A 74 -1.51 6.27 13.52
CA PRO A 74 -0.37 7.07 13.95
C PRO A 74 0.97 6.32 13.87
N CYS A 75 0.94 5.02 14.17
CA CYS A 75 2.10 4.12 14.10
C CYS A 75 1.62 2.67 13.86
N ARG A 76 2.54 1.75 13.58
CA ARG A 76 2.21 0.33 13.32
C ARG A 76 1.96 -0.43 14.63
N ARG A 77 0.76 -1.00 14.79
CA ARG A 77 0.35 -1.80 15.95
C ARG A 77 -0.29 -3.15 15.59
N ASP A 78 -0.09 -3.63 14.34
CA ASP A 78 -0.72 -4.84 13.81
C ASP A 78 -2.23 -4.68 13.55
N THR A 79 -2.92 -5.76 13.12
CA THR A 79 -4.25 -5.66 12.50
C THR A 79 -5.38 -5.40 13.49
N PHE A 80 -5.31 -5.86 14.75
CA PHE A 80 -6.39 -5.60 15.70
C PHE A 80 -6.52 -4.10 16.05
N PRO A 81 -5.47 -3.37 16.45
CA PRO A 81 -5.59 -1.94 16.69
C PRO A 81 -6.01 -1.15 15.44
N ALA A 82 -5.55 -1.56 14.24
CA ALA A 82 -5.95 -0.92 12.99
C ALA A 82 -7.44 -1.07 12.70
N ILE A 83 -7.99 -2.28 12.89
CA ILE A 83 -9.42 -2.56 12.73
C ILE A 83 -10.26 -1.82 13.80
N ALA A 84 -9.80 -1.81 15.06
CA ALA A 84 -10.48 -1.08 16.14
C ALA A 84 -10.54 0.42 15.85
N LEU A 85 -9.42 1.03 15.38
CA LEU A 85 -9.39 2.44 15.02
C LEU A 85 -10.29 2.74 13.81
N ALA A 86 -10.29 1.86 12.81
CA ALA A 86 -11.16 2.00 11.64
C ALA A 86 -12.65 1.86 12.03
N ALA A 87 -12.99 0.97 12.93
CA ALA A 87 -14.36 0.82 13.44
C ALA A 87 -14.83 2.07 14.20
N ALA A 88 -13.99 2.63 15.09
CA ALA A 88 -14.27 3.89 15.76
C ALA A 88 -14.41 5.06 14.75
N TYR A 89 -13.57 5.11 13.72
CA TYR A 89 -13.68 6.09 12.63
C TYR A 89 -14.99 5.96 11.87
N LEU A 90 -15.42 4.73 11.53
CA LEU A 90 -16.69 4.49 10.86
C LEU A 90 -17.86 5.00 11.68
N LYS A 91 -17.88 4.72 13.00
CA LYS A 91 -18.94 5.17 13.90
C LYS A 91 -18.91 6.69 14.12
N ASP A 92 -17.81 7.23 14.58
CA ASP A 92 -17.73 8.59 15.13
C ASP A 92 -17.54 9.66 14.06
N VAL A 93 -16.85 9.33 12.94
CA VAL A 93 -16.54 10.27 11.86
C VAL A 93 -17.46 10.07 10.66
N ARG A 94 -17.75 8.82 10.30
CA ARG A 94 -18.59 8.49 9.14
C ARG A 94 -20.08 8.31 9.52
N ASN A 95 -20.40 8.26 10.81
CA ASN A 95 -21.75 8.07 11.33
C ASN A 95 -22.43 6.78 10.83
N ILE A 96 -21.67 5.69 10.69
CA ILE A 96 -22.20 4.36 10.34
C ILE A 96 -22.87 3.75 11.56
N GLY A 97 -24.05 3.16 11.36
CA GLY A 97 -24.81 2.50 12.43
C GLY A 97 -24.13 1.22 12.95
N GLU A 98 -24.31 0.91 14.20
CA GLU A 98 -23.71 -0.28 14.83
C GLU A 98 -24.28 -1.60 14.29
N ASP A 99 -25.49 -1.58 13.75
CA ASP A 99 -26.14 -2.74 13.13
C ASP A 99 -25.73 -2.97 11.67
N GLU A 100 -24.94 -2.06 11.07
CA GLU A 100 -24.46 -2.18 9.71
C GLU A 100 -23.34 -3.23 9.59
N ALA A 101 -23.34 -3.97 8.48
CA ALA A 101 -22.26 -4.90 8.18
C ALA A 101 -20.99 -4.16 7.77
N VAL A 102 -19.88 -4.60 8.34
CA VAL A 102 -18.54 -4.17 7.94
C VAL A 102 -17.78 -5.40 7.48
N VAL A 103 -17.17 -5.31 6.30
CA VAL A 103 -16.26 -6.35 5.80
C VAL A 103 -14.84 -5.78 5.77
N VAL A 104 -13.95 -6.39 6.53
CA VAL A 104 -12.52 -6.12 6.49
C VAL A 104 -11.91 -6.98 5.39
N CYS A 105 -11.20 -6.36 4.45
CA CYS A 105 -10.61 -7.03 3.30
C CYS A 105 -9.15 -6.55 3.10
N PRO A 106 -8.16 -7.45 2.97
CA PRO A 106 -6.80 -7.07 2.66
C PRO A 106 -6.67 -6.59 1.20
N VAL A 107 -5.70 -5.70 0.94
CA VAL A 107 -5.48 -5.11 -0.41
C VAL A 107 -4.36 -5.78 -1.19
N ASP A 108 -3.74 -6.81 -0.65
CA ASP A 108 -2.53 -7.40 -1.22
C ASP A 108 -2.68 -8.77 -1.92
N PRO A 109 -3.78 -9.55 -1.79
CA PRO A 109 -3.95 -10.75 -2.59
C PRO A 109 -4.37 -10.40 -4.03
N TYR A 110 -3.85 -11.17 -4.98
CA TYR A 110 -4.32 -11.16 -6.37
C TYR A 110 -5.50 -12.12 -6.49
N VAL A 111 -6.65 -11.60 -6.87
CA VAL A 111 -7.93 -12.30 -6.90
C VAL A 111 -8.70 -11.99 -8.19
N ASP A 112 -9.68 -12.83 -8.52
CA ASP A 112 -10.65 -12.59 -9.59
C ASP A 112 -11.89 -11.81 -9.09
N LYS A 113 -12.82 -11.51 -10.00
CA LYS A 113 -14.06 -10.78 -9.69
C LYS A 113 -15.00 -11.55 -8.77
N GLU A 114 -15.00 -12.88 -8.81
CA GLU A 114 -15.86 -13.72 -7.98
C GLU A 114 -15.50 -13.56 -6.48
N TYR A 115 -14.24 -13.25 -6.19
CA TYR A 115 -13.83 -12.93 -4.81
C TYR A 115 -14.63 -11.77 -4.20
N PHE A 116 -14.83 -10.68 -4.96
CA PHE A 116 -15.57 -9.52 -4.44
C PHE A 116 -17.09 -9.73 -4.40
N LYS A 117 -17.65 -10.62 -5.22
CA LYS A 117 -19.03 -11.10 -5.05
C LYS A 117 -19.16 -11.87 -3.73
N THR A 118 -18.20 -12.75 -3.44
CA THR A 118 -18.19 -13.46 -2.16
C THR A 118 -17.99 -12.49 -0.97
N VAL A 119 -17.22 -11.42 -1.13
CA VAL A 119 -17.08 -10.34 -0.12
C VAL A 119 -18.43 -9.65 0.13
N GLU A 120 -19.20 -9.32 -0.92
CA GLU A 120 -20.56 -8.76 -0.82
C GLU A 120 -21.51 -9.75 -0.12
N GLU A 121 -21.56 -11.00 -0.58
CA GLU A 121 -22.36 -12.06 0.01
C GLU A 121 -22.02 -12.29 1.50
N LEU A 122 -20.75 -12.18 1.88
CA LEU A 122 -20.26 -12.31 3.25
C LEU A 122 -20.83 -11.21 4.14
N GLY A 123 -20.84 -9.97 3.65
CA GLY A 123 -21.44 -8.83 4.35
C GLY A 123 -22.94 -9.01 4.56
N ASP A 124 -23.64 -9.37 3.50
CA ASP A 124 -25.08 -9.66 3.54
C ASP A 124 -25.43 -10.81 4.48
N TYR A 125 -24.58 -11.83 4.52
CA TYR A 125 -24.74 -12.98 5.39
C TYR A 125 -24.51 -12.61 6.86
N ALA A 126 -23.52 -11.80 7.18
CA ALA A 126 -23.23 -11.34 8.53
C ALA A 126 -24.40 -10.56 9.18
N LEU A 127 -25.24 -9.90 8.36
CA LEU A 127 -26.45 -9.24 8.86
C LEU A 127 -27.54 -10.22 9.30
N LYS A 128 -27.57 -11.40 8.71
CA LYS A 128 -28.64 -12.41 8.88
C LYS A 128 -28.23 -13.55 9.80
N SER A 129 -26.91 -13.76 9.94
CA SER A 129 -26.35 -14.84 10.77
C SER A 129 -26.47 -14.52 12.25
N ASP A 130 -26.60 -15.59 13.06
CA ASP A 130 -26.44 -15.52 14.52
C ASP A 130 -24.96 -15.55 14.96
N ALA A 131 -24.03 -15.76 14.02
CA ALA A 131 -22.60 -15.68 14.30
C ALA A 131 -22.16 -14.23 14.49
N ASN A 132 -21.26 -14.03 15.44
CA ASN A 132 -20.67 -12.72 15.70
C ASN A 132 -19.66 -12.33 14.62
N LEU A 133 -19.03 -13.34 14.01
CA LEU A 133 -17.96 -13.20 13.04
C LEU A 133 -18.13 -14.22 11.92
N VAL A 134 -18.07 -13.77 10.68
CA VAL A 134 -18.07 -14.62 9.48
C VAL A 134 -16.77 -14.46 8.74
N LEU A 135 -16.05 -15.55 8.47
CA LEU A 135 -14.77 -15.57 7.81
C LEU A 135 -14.92 -15.99 6.34
N MET A 136 -14.06 -15.49 5.46
CA MET A 136 -13.86 -16.09 4.15
C MET A 136 -12.78 -17.17 4.25
N GLY A 137 -13.12 -18.40 3.93
CA GLY A 137 -12.21 -19.54 3.89
C GLY A 137 -11.77 -19.83 2.47
N ILE A 138 -10.47 -19.81 2.22
CA ILE A 138 -9.85 -20.07 0.92
C ILE A 138 -9.47 -21.54 0.82
N GLU A 139 -9.78 -22.19 -0.31
CA GLU A 139 -9.41 -23.60 -0.53
C GLU A 139 -7.88 -23.74 -0.60
N PRO A 140 -7.25 -24.57 0.28
CA PRO A 140 -5.82 -24.74 0.31
C PRO A 140 -5.29 -25.51 -0.89
N THR A 141 -4.23 -25.01 -1.53
CA THR A 141 -3.54 -25.68 -2.63
C THR A 141 -2.25 -26.42 -2.20
N TYR A 142 -1.72 -26.09 -1.01
CA TYR A 142 -0.54 -26.74 -0.42
C TYR A 142 -0.50 -26.52 1.10
N PRO A 143 0.26 -27.33 1.88
CA PRO A 143 0.40 -27.11 3.32
C PRO A 143 1.33 -25.93 3.61
N SER A 144 0.76 -24.79 4.01
CA SER A 144 1.48 -23.55 4.31
C SER A 144 1.60 -23.33 5.82
N GLU A 145 2.78 -22.94 6.29
CA GLU A 145 3.00 -22.46 7.67
C GLU A 145 2.76 -20.93 7.81
N LYS A 146 2.37 -20.27 6.71
CA LYS A 146 2.26 -18.81 6.67
C LYS A 146 0.83 -18.31 6.94
N TYR A 147 -0.17 -19.18 6.83
CA TYR A 147 -1.60 -18.84 6.94
C TYR A 147 -2.24 -19.47 8.17
N GLY A 148 -3.31 -18.85 8.63
CA GLY A 148 -4.24 -19.47 9.57
C GLY A 148 -5.09 -20.56 8.87
N TYR A 149 -5.54 -21.53 9.64
CA TYR A 149 -6.41 -22.61 9.19
C TYR A 149 -7.74 -22.55 9.90
N ILE A 150 -8.81 -22.59 9.15
CA ILE A 150 -10.20 -22.61 9.61
C ILE A 150 -10.71 -24.04 9.39
N ILE A 151 -11.06 -24.75 10.44
CA ILE A 151 -11.62 -26.10 10.38
C ILE A 151 -13.14 -26.00 10.48
N PRO A 152 -13.89 -26.19 9.37
CA PRO A 152 -15.35 -26.14 9.39
C PRO A 152 -15.95 -27.40 10.00
N GLU A 153 -17.17 -27.30 10.52
CA GLU A 153 -17.91 -28.47 11.03
C GLU A 153 -18.54 -29.31 9.91
N SER A 154 -18.75 -28.70 8.75
CA SER A 154 -19.32 -29.39 7.57
C SER A 154 -18.64 -28.96 6.26
N GLY A 155 -18.91 -29.71 5.18
CA GLY A 155 -18.47 -29.38 3.83
C GLY A 155 -19.37 -28.39 3.08
N ASP A 156 -20.37 -27.82 3.72
CA ASP A 156 -21.30 -26.87 3.12
C ASP A 156 -20.61 -25.57 2.72
N ASN A 157 -21.25 -24.78 1.84
CA ASN A 157 -20.71 -23.48 1.42
C ASN A 157 -20.53 -22.52 2.60
N VAL A 158 -21.44 -22.56 3.56
CA VAL A 158 -21.32 -21.87 4.84
C VAL A 158 -21.42 -22.89 5.96
N SER A 159 -20.51 -22.84 6.91
CA SER A 159 -20.44 -23.79 8.03
C SER A 159 -20.00 -23.08 9.31
N ARG A 160 -20.42 -23.63 10.45
CA ARG A 160 -19.80 -23.30 11.74
C ARG A 160 -18.34 -23.68 11.73
N VAL A 161 -17.53 -22.93 12.47
CA VAL A 161 -16.09 -23.21 12.65
C VAL A 161 -15.90 -24.02 13.93
N SER A 162 -15.36 -25.24 13.79
CA SER A 162 -15.03 -26.09 14.94
C SER A 162 -13.71 -25.69 15.61
N MET A 163 -12.77 -25.19 14.81
CA MET A 163 -11.45 -24.77 15.32
C MET A 163 -10.82 -23.75 14.36
N PHE A 164 -10.12 -22.78 14.91
CA PHE A 164 -9.20 -21.88 14.22
C PHE A 164 -7.77 -22.11 14.72
N LYS A 165 -6.79 -22.13 13.82
CA LYS A 165 -5.38 -22.25 14.18
C LYS A 165 -4.47 -21.39 13.34
N GLU A 166 -3.86 -20.39 13.96
CA GLU A 166 -2.93 -19.50 13.28
C GLU A 166 -1.55 -20.16 13.10
N LYS A 167 -1.04 -20.13 11.88
CA LYS A 167 0.31 -20.55 11.46
C LYS A 167 0.79 -21.87 12.07
N PRO A 168 0.12 -23.00 11.81
CA PRO A 168 0.56 -24.30 12.28
C PRO A 168 1.87 -24.73 11.60
N ASN A 169 2.56 -25.71 12.16
CA ASN A 169 3.67 -26.36 11.44
C ASN A 169 3.16 -27.19 10.25
N VAL A 170 4.07 -27.58 9.33
CA VAL A 170 3.73 -28.32 8.09
C VAL A 170 2.96 -29.62 8.36
N GLU A 171 3.29 -30.34 9.42
CA GLU A 171 2.63 -31.60 9.76
C GLU A 171 1.15 -31.38 10.14
N ASN A 172 0.91 -30.41 11.01
CA ASN A 172 -0.46 -30.01 11.38
C ASN A 172 -1.21 -29.40 10.17
N ALA A 173 -0.54 -28.60 9.34
CA ALA A 173 -1.14 -28.07 8.13
C ALA A 173 -1.64 -29.16 7.18
N LYS A 174 -0.83 -30.24 6.94
CA LYS A 174 -1.23 -31.40 6.15
C LYS A 174 -2.44 -32.11 6.74
N ARG A 175 -2.43 -32.31 8.08
CA ARG A 175 -3.56 -32.92 8.76
C ARG A 175 -4.82 -32.08 8.61
N PHE A 176 -4.77 -30.80 8.87
CA PHE A 176 -5.92 -29.90 8.75
C PHE A 176 -6.50 -29.88 7.34
N ILE A 177 -5.66 -29.86 6.30
CA ILE A 177 -6.12 -29.97 4.91
C ILE A 177 -6.86 -31.30 4.69
N SER A 178 -6.35 -32.41 5.21
CA SER A 178 -7.03 -33.70 5.10
C SER A 178 -8.38 -33.77 5.85
N GLU A 179 -8.58 -32.90 6.84
CA GLU A 179 -9.82 -32.72 7.60
C GLU A 179 -10.77 -31.69 6.94
N GLY A 180 -10.43 -31.15 5.76
CA GLY A 180 -11.23 -30.18 5.02
C GLY A 180 -11.09 -28.74 5.47
N ALA A 181 -9.97 -28.41 6.14
CA ALA A 181 -9.68 -27.05 6.56
C ALA A 181 -9.46 -26.10 5.38
N LEU A 182 -9.81 -24.84 5.59
CA LEU A 182 -9.61 -23.72 4.67
C LEU A 182 -8.51 -22.80 5.19
N TRP A 183 -7.82 -22.10 4.30
CA TRP A 183 -6.94 -21.01 4.74
C TRP A 183 -7.76 -19.79 5.17
N ASN A 184 -7.30 -19.11 6.20
CA ASN A 184 -7.81 -17.78 6.55
C ASN A 184 -7.26 -16.75 5.55
N GLY A 185 -8.14 -16.21 4.73
CA GLY A 185 -7.83 -15.17 3.73
C GLY A 185 -7.69 -13.77 4.33
N GLY A 186 -7.89 -13.61 5.65
CA GLY A 186 -7.87 -12.29 6.30
C GLY A 186 -9.10 -11.43 5.98
N VAL A 187 -10.18 -12.05 5.51
CA VAL A 187 -11.48 -11.37 5.29
C VAL A 187 -12.42 -11.71 6.42
N PHE A 188 -12.93 -10.67 7.05
CA PHE A 188 -13.79 -10.75 8.23
C PHE A 188 -15.03 -9.91 8.02
N ALA A 189 -16.22 -10.49 8.19
CA ALA A 189 -17.49 -9.77 8.19
C ALA A 189 -18.17 -9.86 9.56
N PHE A 190 -18.67 -8.74 10.01
CA PHE A 190 -19.33 -8.58 11.32
C PHE A 190 -20.22 -7.33 11.33
N LYS A 191 -21.10 -7.22 12.32
CA LYS A 191 -21.79 -5.95 12.61
C LYS A 191 -20.82 -4.98 13.28
N LEU A 192 -20.85 -3.69 12.91
CA LEU A 192 -19.94 -2.67 13.45
C LEU A 192 -19.93 -2.66 14.99
N GLY A 193 -21.09 -2.79 15.63
CA GLY A 193 -21.22 -2.85 17.08
C GLY A 193 -20.47 -4.01 17.73
N TYR A 194 -20.40 -5.16 17.06
CA TYR A 194 -19.64 -6.30 17.60
C TYR A 194 -18.15 -5.96 17.76
N VAL A 195 -17.52 -5.46 16.71
CA VAL A 195 -16.07 -5.17 16.78
C VAL A 195 -15.77 -3.97 17.70
N LEU A 196 -16.66 -3.01 17.80
CA LEU A 196 -16.54 -1.91 18.76
C LEU A 196 -16.60 -2.43 20.20
N ASN A 197 -17.54 -3.32 20.52
CA ASN A 197 -17.63 -3.95 21.84
C ASN A 197 -16.36 -4.75 22.16
N ARG A 198 -15.85 -5.56 21.21
CA ARG A 198 -14.58 -6.28 21.39
C ARG A 198 -13.39 -5.33 21.58
N ALA A 199 -13.37 -4.20 20.86
CA ALA A 199 -12.35 -3.19 21.03
C ALA A 199 -12.41 -2.55 22.43
N HIS A 200 -13.60 -2.20 22.95
CA HIS A 200 -13.79 -1.66 24.30
C HIS A 200 -13.45 -2.66 25.42
N GLU A 201 -13.63 -3.96 25.19
CA GLU A 201 -13.22 -4.98 26.16
C GLU A 201 -11.68 -5.10 26.29
N LEU A 202 -10.96 -4.82 25.19
CA LEU A 202 -9.51 -5.04 25.12
C LEU A 202 -8.69 -3.74 25.19
N ILE A 203 -9.31 -2.59 24.91
CA ILE A 203 -8.68 -1.26 24.90
C ILE A 203 -9.59 -0.28 25.64
N ASP A 204 -9.03 0.46 26.58
CA ASP A 204 -9.75 1.54 27.27
C ASP A 204 -9.71 2.83 26.43
N PHE A 205 -10.84 3.16 25.79
CA PHE A 205 -11.03 4.40 25.02
C PHE A 205 -12.50 4.83 25.03
N THR A 206 -12.75 6.11 24.76
CA THR A 206 -14.11 6.68 24.75
C THR A 206 -14.67 6.91 23.35
N ASP A 207 -13.83 7.34 22.42
CA ASP A 207 -14.17 7.66 21.02
C ASP A 207 -12.95 7.53 20.11
N TYR A 208 -13.15 7.79 18.81
CA TYR A 208 -12.09 7.75 17.81
C TYR A 208 -10.88 8.63 18.17
N ASN A 209 -11.10 9.85 18.64
CA ASN A 209 -10.01 10.77 18.94
C ASN A 209 -9.18 10.30 20.14
N ASP A 210 -9.85 9.79 21.17
CA ASP A 210 -9.20 9.22 22.34
C ASP A 210 -8.36 7.99 21.96
N LEU A 211 -8.92 7.07 21.16
CA LEU A 211 -8.21 5.90 20.65
C LEU A 211 -7.02 6.30 19.78
N PHE A 212 -7.18 7.29 18.89
CA PHE A 212 -6.11 7.82 18.05
C PHE A 212 -4.95 8.38 18.88
N ASN A 213 -5.27 9.16 19.92
CA ASN A 213 -4.25 9.77 20.79
C ASN A 213 -3.51 8.76 21.69
N LYS A 214 -4.15 7.63 22.02
CA LYS A 214 -3.55 6.53 22.80
C LYS A 214 -2.87 5.45 21.94
N TYR A 215 -2.98 5.54 20.61
CA TYR A 215 -2.65 4.46 19.69
C TYR A 215 -1.21 3.95 19.83
N ASP A 216 -0.26 4.82 20.14
CA ASP A 216 1.16 4.47 20.30
C ASP A 216 1.43 3.64 21.57
N THR A 217 0.50 3.62 22.53
CA THR A 217 0.58 2.81 23.76
C THR A 217 0.01 1.40 23.60
N LEU A 218 -0.74 1.13 22.51
CA LEU A 218 -1.41 -0.13 22.30
C LEU A 218 -0.45 -1.29 22.05
N ASN A 219 -0.84 -2.48 22.47
CA ASN A 219 -0.11 -3.71 22.19
C ASN A 219 -0.13 -4.03 20.68
N LYS A 220 0.97 -4.56 20.17
CA LYS A 220 1.03 -5.11 18.80
C LYS A 220 0.43 -6.51 18.80
N ILE A 221 -0.76 -6.65 18.25
CA ILE A 221 -1.46 -7.94 18.17
C ILE A 221 -2.32 -7.99 16.90
N SER A 222 -2.37 -9.16 16.24
CA SER A 222 -3.25 -9.34 15.10
C SER A 222 -4.71 -9.53 15.53
N PHE A 223 -5.62 -9.27 14.61
CA PHE A 223 -7.06 -9.50 14.80
C PHE A 223 -7.34 -11.00 15.02
N ASP A 224 -6.60 -11.86 14.35
CA ASP A 224 -6.69 -13.30 14.51
C ASP A 224 -6.43 -13.74 15.94
N TYR A 225 -5.32 -13.27 16.55
CA TYR A 225 -4.99 -13.61 17.93
C TYR A 225 -5.87 -12.89 18.97
N ALA A 226 -6.24 -11.63 18.72
CA ALA A 226 -7.01 -10.85 19.70
C ALA A 226 -8.50 -11.22 19.71
N VAL A 227 -9.07 -11.60 18.57
CA VAL A 227 -10.51 -11.79 18.38
C VAL A 227 -10.83 -13.19 17.87
N VAL A 228 -10.31 -13.59 16.71
CA VAL A 228 -10.76 -14.82 16.03
C VAL A 228 -10.52 -16.08 16.87
N GLU A 229 -9.34 -16.23 17.49
CA GLU A 229 -9.01 -17.40 18.33
C GLU A 229 -9.88 -17.50 19.61
N HIS A 230 -10.53 -16.41 20.01
CA HIS A 230 -11.32 -16.32 21.25
C HIS A 230 -12.83 -16.21 21.03
N GLU A 231 -13.25 -16.04 19.79
CA GLU A 231 -14.67 -15.93 19.47
C GLU A 231 -15.33 -17.32 19.39
N PRO A 232 -16.33 -17.60 20.22
CA PRO A 232 -16.95 -18.93 20.26
C PRO A 232 -17.94 -19.18 19.12
N VAL A 233 -18.44 -18.12 18.47
CA VAL A 233 -19.54 -18.22 17.49
C VAL A 233 -19.08 -17.65 16.14
N ILE A 234 -18.32 -18.47 15.42
CA ILE A 234 -17.78 -18.13 14.09
C ILE A 234 -18.41 -19.01 13.03
N GLU A 235 -18.69 -18.43 11.88
CA GLU A 235 -18.99 -19.14 10.64
C GLU A 235 -17.96 -18.84 9.57
N VAL A 236 -17.80 -19.76 8.62
CA VAL A 236 -16.92 -19.60 7.47
C VAL A 236 -17.72 -19.81 6.17
N MET A 237 -17.53 -18.88 5.23
CA MET A 237 -18.03 -19.01 3.85
C MET A 237 -16.85 -19.41 2.96
N ARG A 238 -17.04 -20.46 2.14
CA ARG A 238 -16.01 -21.00 1.26
C ARG A 238 -15.83 -20.14 0.03
N TYR A 239 -14.58 -19.96 -0.37
CA TYR A 239 -14.21 -19.36 -1.64
C TYR A 239 -13.26 -20.31 -2.40
N ASN A 240 -13.64 -20.68 -3.64
CA ASN A 240 -12.95 -21.67 -4.45
C ASN A 240 -12.30 -21.04 -5.70
N GLY A 241 -12.25 -19.71 -5.81
CA GLY A 241 -11.68 -18.99 -6.94
C GLY A 241 -10.18 -18.75 -6.82
N THR A 242 -9.67 -17.91 -7.71
CA THR A 242 -8.26 -17.54 -7.74
C THR A 242 -7.89 -16.66 -6.55
N TRP A 243 -6.91 -17.10 -5.79
CA TRP A 243 -6.33 -16.34 -4.69
C TRP A 243 -4.81 -16.58 -4.63
N LYS A 244 -4.02 -15.51 -4.70
CA LYS A 244 -2.55 -15.55 -4.61
C LYS A 244 -2.03 -14.44 -3.72
N ASP A 245 -1.15 -14.76 -2.77
CA ASP A 245 -0.37 -13.76 -2.03
C ASP A 245 0.82 -13.30 -2.88
N LEU A 246 0.84 -12.01 -3.20
CA LEU A 246 1.92 -11.38 -3.98
C LEU A 246 3.04 -10.88 -3.06
N GLY A 247 3.56 -11.75 -2.22
CA GLY A 247 4.59 -11.42 -1.23
C GLY A 247 6.02 -11.40 -1.75
N THR A 248 6.31 -11.99 -2.91
CA THR A 248 7.63 -12.17 -3.49
C THR A 248 7.61 -11.95 -5.00
N TRP A 249 8.78 -11.77 -5.62
CA TRP A 249 8.89 -11.66 -7.08
C TRP A 249 8.37 -12.90 -7.80
N ASN A 250 8.61 -14.09 -7.25
CA ASN A 250 8.12 -15.33 -7.83
C ASN A 250 6.59 -15.30 -7.96
N THR A 251 5.88 -15.09 -6.83
CA THR A 251 4.41 -15.05 -6.84
C THR A 251 3.84 -13.87 -7.61
N LEU A 252 4.55 -12.74 -7.65
CA LEU A 252 4.17 -11.57 -8.43
C LEU A 252 4.23 -11.85 -9.94
N THR A 253 5.35 -12.43 -10.42
CA THR A 253 5.52 -12.74 -11.85
C THR A 253 4.54 -13.80 -12.35
N GLU A 254 4.07 -14.70 -11.50
CA GLU A 254 3.01 -15.66 -11.83
C GLU A 254 1.62 -15.00 -12.00
N ALA A 255 1.43 -13.82 -11.42
CA ALA A 255 0.18 -13.08 -11.51
C ALA A 255 0.21 -11.98 -12.59
N MET A 256 1.37 -11.69 -13.17
CA MET A 256 1.49 -10.74 -14.27
C MET A 256 0.85 -11.29 -15.55
N ASP A 257 0.12 -10.46 -16.24
CA ASP A 257 -0.55 -10.75 -17.52
C ASP A 257 0.39 -10.58 -18.74
N SER A 258 1.58 -10.05 -18.52
CA SER A 258 2.61 -9.85 -19.55
C SER A 258 3.99 -10.21 -19.01
N THR A 259 4.90 -10.60 -19.91
CA THR A 259 6.29 -10.91 -19.56
C THR A 259 7.12 -9.66 -19.22
N ASN A 260 6.64 -8.47 -19.61
CA ASN A 260 7.34 -7.23 -19.31
C ASN A 260 6.37 -6.06 -19.04
N VAL A 261 6.79 -5.21 -18.14
CA VAL A 261 6.23 -3.88 -17.90
C VAL A 261 7.37 -2.88 -18.13
N GLY A 262 7.11 -1.84 -18.94
CA GLY A 262 8.13 -0.90 -19.36
C GLY A 262 8.93 -1.40 -20.58
N GLU A 263 9.95 -0.64 -20.97
CA GLU A 263 10.72 -0.89 -22.19
C GLU A 263 11.71 -2.05 -22.00
N ALA A 264 11.39 -3.22 -22.59
CA ALA A 264 12.22 -4.41 -22.53
C ALA A 264 12.14 -5.23 -23.83
N ILE A 265 13.23 -5.88 -24.17
CA ILE A 265 13.36 -6.81 -25.30
C ILE A 265 13.87 -8.14 -24.76
N LEU A 266 13.10 -9.19 -24.99
CA LEU A 266 13.46 -10.57 -24.65
C LEU A 266 13.66 -11.34 -25.98
N ASN A 267 14.80 -12.01 -26.16
CA ASN A 267 14.99 -12.82 -27.36
C ASN A 267 14.28 -14.18 -27.24
N ASP A 268 14.12 -14.88 -28.35
CA ASP A 268 13.37 -16.14 -28.46
C ASP A 268 13.95 -17.29 -27.61
N THR A 269 15.16 -17.14 -27.07
CA THR A 269 15.79 -18.14 -26.19
C THR A 269 15.56 -17.88 -24.72
N CYS A 270 14.88 -16.77 -24.37
CA CYS A 270 14.41 -16.53 -23.01
C CYS A 270 13.20 -17.43 -22.68
N ASP A 271 13.24 -18.05 -21.50
CA ASP A 271 12.19 -18.95 -21.02
C ASP A 271 11.81 -18.55 -19.58
N ASN A 272 10.50 -18.31 -19.35
CA ASN A 272 9.97 -17.88 -18.05
C ASN A 272 10.69 -16.67 -17.46
N VAL A 273 11.01 -15.66 -18.29
CA VAL A 273 11.68 -14.41 -17.88
C VAL A 273 10.66 -13.29 -17.78
N HIS A 274 10.68 -12.53 -16.69
CA HIS A 274 9.85 -11.34 -16.51
C HIS A 274 10.74 -10.11 -16.26
N VAL A 275 10.34 -8.99 -16.86
CA VAL A 275 11.03 -7.71 -16.74
C VAL A 275 10.08 -6.64 -16.26
N VAL A 276 10.43 -5.93 -15.18
CA VAL A 276 9.72 -4.72 -14.76
C VAL A 276 10.70 -3.56 -14.76
N ASN A 277 10.56 -2.67 -15.75
CA ASN A 277 11.47 -1.57 -16.00
C ASN A 277 10.76 -0.21 -15.85
N GLU A 278 11.07 0.52 -14.79
CA GLU A 278 10.59 1.90 -14.56
C GLU A 278 11.60 2.96 -15.02
N LEU A 279 12.74 2.53 -15.60
CA LEU A 279 13.75 3.45 -16.12
C LEU A 279 13.41 3.85 -17.57
N ASN A 280 13.93 4.99 -18.01
CA ASN A 280 13.83 5.45 -19.40
C ASN A 280 14.98 4.88 -20.27
N MET A 281 15.41 3.67 -20.00
CA MET A 281 16.46 2.96 -20.73
C MET A 281 15.96 1.56 -21.04
N PRO A 282 16.13 1.05 -22.27
CA PRO A 282 15.67 -0.29 -22.61
C PRO A 282 16.47 -1.36 -21.85
N VAL A 283 15.79 -2.44 -21.49
CA VAL A 283 16.40 -3.66 -20.93
C VAL A 283 16.40 -4.74 -21.99
N LEU A 284 17.58 -5.28 -22.33
CA LEU A 284 17.72 -6.40 -23.26
C LEU A 284 18.09 -7.67 -22.50
N CYS A 285 17.26 -8.71 -22.62
CA CYS A 285 17.50 -10.02 -22.04
C CYS A 285 17.70 -11.06 -23.13
N MET A 286 18.73 -11.89 -23.00
CA MET A 286 19.06 -12.93 -23.96
C MET A 286 19.43 -14.24 -23.25
N GLY A 287 18.77 -15.34 -23.63
CA GLY A 287 19.11 -16.70 -23.18
C GLY A 287 18.92 -16.95 -21.69
N LEU A 288 18.11 -16.16 -21.01
CA LEU A 288 17.81 -16.31 -19.59
C LEU A 288 16.69 -17.32 -19.36
N LYS A 289 16.70 -17.98 -18.20
CA LYS A 289 15.64 -18.91 -17.78
C LYS A 289 15.28 -18.69 -16.31
N ASP A 290 13.99 -18.73 -16.03
CA ASP A 290 13.43 -18.61 -14.67
C ASP A 290 13.94 -17.36 -13.91
N VAL A 291 14.08 -16.23 -14.62
CA VAL A 291 14.69 -15.00 -14.10
C VAL A 291 13.66 -13.88 -14.01
N VAL A 292 13.75 -13.08 -12.97
CA VAL A 292 13.15 -11.75 -12.90
C VAL A 292 14.23 -10.68 -13.00
N VAL A 293 13.98 -9.69 -13.86
CA VAL A 293 14.77 -8.46 -13.96
C VAL A 293 13.87 -7.30 -13.54
N SER A 294 14.28 -6.55 -12.55
CA SER A 294 13.56 -5.35 -12.14
C SER A 294 14.49 -4.16 -12.06
N ALA A 295 14.15 -3.09 -12.75
CA ALA A 295 14.92 -1.86 -12.80
C ALA A 295 14.06 -0.66 -12.40
N SER A 296 14.50 0.08 -11.40
CA SER A 296 13.86 1.30 -10.93
C SER A 296 14.92 2.33 -10.50
N PRO A 297 14.54 3.56 -10.15
CA PRO A 297 15.47 4.52 -9.57
C PRO A 297 16.21 4.03 -8.32
N GLU A 298 15.60 3.12 -7.56
CA GLU A 298 16.18 2.54 -6.32
C GLU A 298 17.31 1.53 -6.63
N GLY A 299 17.37 0.98 -7.85
CA GLY A 299 18.38 0.03 -8.24
C GLY A 299 17.91 -0.99 -9.28
N ILE A 300 18.74 -2.00 -9.53
CA ILE A 300 18.48 -3.08 -10.48
C ILE A 300 18.63 -4.42 -9.77
N LEU A 301 17.59 -5.25 -9.88
CA LEU A 301 17.58 -6.64 -9.46
C LEU A 301 17.63 -7.55 -10.69
N VAL A 302 18.54 -8.50 -10.69
CA VAL A 302 18.55 -9.67 -11.58
C VAL A 302 18.61 -10.89 -10.70
N SER A 303 17.57 -11.70 -10.70
CA SER A 303 17.47 -12.84 -9.79
C SER A 303 16.78 -14.03 -10.44
N ASP A 304 17.23 -15.22 -10.12
CA ASP A 304 16.39 -16.41 -10.21
C ASP A 304 15.08 -16.17 -9.43
N LYS A 305 13.95 -16.66 -9.95
CA LYS A 305 12.63 -16.38 -9.37
C LYS A 305 12.46 -16.98 -7.96
N GLU A 306 12.95 -18.20 -7.72
CA GLU A 306 12.85 -18.82 -6.40
C GLU A 306 13.77 -18.13 -5.39
N GLN A 307 15.02 -17.80 -5.81
CA GLN A 307 15.99 -17.08 -4.99
C GLN A 307 15.50 -15.68 -4.61
N SER A 308 14.68 -15.05 -5.44
CA SER A 308 14.11 -13.73 -5.17
C SER A 308 13.31 -13.65 -3.87
N SER A 309 12.83 -14.78 -3.37
CA SER A 309 12.13 -14.88 -2.09
C SER A 309 13.03 -14.58 -0.88
N TYR A 310 14.34 -14.65 -1.03
CA TYR A 310 15.34 -14.51 0.02
C TYR A 310 16.12 -13.19 -0.03
N ILE A 311 15.69 -12.22 -0.84
CA ILE A 311 16.43 -10.95 -1.04
C ILE A 311 16.48 -10.05 0.20
N LYS A 312 15.56 -10.21 1.16
CA LYS A 312 15.38 -9.29 2.30
C LYS A 312 16.67 -8.97 3.07
N PRO A 313 17.51 -9.95 3.51
CA PRO A 313 18.73 -9.66 4.24
C PRO A 313 19.75 -8.83 3.45
N TYR A 314 19.78 -9.02 2.12
CA TYR A 314 20.67 -8.26 1.24
C TYR A 314 20.18 -6.83 1.06
N VAL A 315 18.89 -6.64 0.86
CA VAL A 315 18.28 -5.31 0.74
C VAL A 315 18.45 -4.50 2.01
N GLU A 316 18.29 -5.12 3.19
CA GLU A 316 18.51 -4.46 4.49
C GLU A 316 19.94 -3.94 4.70
N SER A 317 20.91 -4.48 3.96
CA SER A 317 22.31 -4.04 4.02
C SER A 317 22.66 -2.91 3.03
N LEU A 318 21.75 -2.57 2.11
CA LEU A 318 21.95 -1.48 1.17
C LEU A 318 21.75 -0.11 1.86
N ASP A 319 22.49 0.88 1.40
CA ASP A 319 22.25 2.27 1.81
C ASP A 319 20.95 2.78 1.17
N HIS A 320 20.01 3.23 2.01
CA HIS A 320 18.65 3.53 1.59
C HIS A 320 18.42 5.03 1.39
N THR A 321 19.06 5.61 0.38
CA THR A 321 18.61 6.90 -0.14
C THR A 321 17.34 6.69 -0.94
N VAL A 322 16.25 7.38 -0.57
CA VAL A 322 14.98 7.30 -1.31
C VAL A 322 15.14 7.99 -2.66
N MET A 323 15.17 7.20 -3.73
CA MET A 323 15.38 7.70 -5.09
C MET A 323 14.10 8.15 -5.78
N PHE A 324 12.93 7.71 -5.29
CA PHE A 324 11.62 8.10 -5.81
C PHE A 324 10.58 8.12 -4.69
N ALA A 325 9.73 9.16 -4.66
CA ALA A 325 8.55 9.18 -3.79
C ALA A 325 7.38 9.96 -4.41
N GLU A 326 6.17 9.47 -4.18
CA GLU A 326 4.93 10.21 -4.38
C GLU A 326 4.61 11.03 -3.12
N LYS A 327 4.18 12.28 -3.31
CA LYS A 327 3.81 13.24 -2.28
C LYS A 327 2.40 13.77 -2.56
N SER A 328 1.77 14.42 -1.58
CA SER A 328 0.46 15.06 -1.78
C SER A 328 0.45 16.12 -2.90
N TRP A 329 1.58 16.72 -3.18
CA TRP A 329 1.73 17.73 -4.24
C TRP A 329 2.18 17.18 -5.59
N GLY A 330 2.51 15.87 -5.69
CA GLY A 330 3.04 15.25 -6.90
C GLY A 330 4.10 14.20 -6.62
N SER A 331 5.28 14.29 -7.23
CA SER A 331 6.35 13.33 -7.04
C SER A 331 7.73 13.94 -7.21
N PHE A 332 8.74 13.26 -6.68
CA PHE A 332 10.13 13.53 -7.05
C PHE A 332 10.87 12.24 -7.43
N ARG A 333 11.89 12.39 -8.26
CA ARG A 333 12.81 11.33 -8.65
C ARG A 333 14.23 11.86 -8.59
N VAL A 334 15.12 11.17 -7.89
CA VAL A 334 16.55 11.47 -7.87
C VAL A 334 17.14 11.11 -9.23
N ILE A 335 17.95 12.00 -9.78
CA ILE A 335 18.65 11.86 -11.06
C ILE A 335 20.13 11.57 -10.81
N ASP A 336 20.74 12.30 -9.87
CA ASP A 336 22.16 12.19 -9.55
C ASP A 336 22.40 12.45 -8.07
N VAL A 337 23.35 11.71 -7.49
CA VAL A 337 23.80 11.84 -6.10
C VAL A 337 25.31 11.89 -6.09
N SER A 338 25.87 12.94 -5.49
CA SER A 338 27.30 13.12 -5.28
C SER A 338 27.56 13.51 -3.82
N ASP A 339 28.81 13.58 -3.39
CA ASP A 339 29.16 13.90 -2.00
C ASP A 339 28.69 15.31 -1.56
N ASP A 340 28.58 16.23 -2.49
CA ASP A 340 28.27 17.64 -2.26
C ASP A 340 27.06 18.16 -3.05
N SER A 341 26.35 17.27 -3.77
CA SER A 341 25.16 17.65 -4.53
C SER A 341 24.14 16.53 -4.70
N LEU A 342 22.87 16.92 -4.80
CA LEU A 342 21.75 16.05 -5.14
C LEU A 342 20.93 16.72 -6.24
N THR A 343 20.72 16.01 -7.34
CA THR A 343 19.84 16.48 -8.43
C THR A 343 18.56 15.66 -8.45
N ILE A 344 17.43 16.34 -8.40
CA ILE A 344 16.12 15.69 -8.46
C ILE A 344 15.24 16.30 -9.55
N LYS A 345 14.40 15.48 -10.16
CA LYS A 345 13.28 15.92 -10.99
C LYS A 345 12.03 15.95 -10.14
N VAL A 346 11.41 17.10 -10.06
CA VAL A 346 10.17 17.34 -9.33
C VAL A 346 9.02 17.50 -10.31
N LYS A 347 7.88 16.88 -10.00
CA LYS A 347 6.61 17.07 -10.72
C LYS A 347 5.53 17.47 -9.71
N LEU A 348 4.83 18.57 -9.97
CA LEU A 348 3.68 19.00 -9.16
C LEU A 348 2.41 18.84 -9.98
N ASN A 349 1.36 18.39 -9.30
CA ASN A 349 0.02 18.32 -9.84
C ASN A 349 -0.60 19.74 -9.91
N PRO A 350 -1.49 20.03 -10.86
CA PRO A 350 -2.18 21.33 -10.94
C PRO A 350 -2.85 21.71 -9.62
N GLY A 351 -2.70 22.96 -9.21
CA GLY A 351 -3.27 23.50 -7.97
C GLY A 351 -2.58 23.06 -6.68
N HIS A 352 -1.51 22.28 -6.74
CA HIS A 352 -0.79 21.82 -5.57
C HIS A 352 0.48 22.63 -5.30
N SER A 353 0.94 22.58 -4.05
CA SER A 353 2.14 23.28 -3.62
C SER A 353 2.99 22.40 -2.70
N MET A 354 4.31 22.65 -2.73
CA MET A 354 5.20 22.14 -1.68
C MET A 354 4.93 22.85 -0.36
N ASN A 355 5.40 22.26 0.74
CA ASN A 355 5.42 22.99 2.02
C ASN A 355 6.33 24.21 1.92
N TYR A 356 5.94 25.36 2.51
CA TYR A 356 6.82 26.49 2.67
C TYR A 356 7.90 26.16 3.70
N HIS A 357 9.18 26.18 3.30
CA HIS A 357 10.27 25.66 4.14
C HIS A 357 11.62 26.33 3.83
N SER A 358 12.61 26.06 4.67
CA SER A 358 14.02 26.40 4.43
C SER A 358 14.94 25.24 4.75
N HIS A 359 16.16 25.33 4.25
CA HIS A 359 17.28 24.43 4.54
C HIS A 359 18.44 25.23 5.16
N GLU A 360 19.13 24.66 6.12
CA GLU A 360 20.24 25.32 6.81
C GLU A 360 21.59 25.03 6.14
N TYR A 361 21.75 23.84 5.56
CA TYR A 361 23.06 23.35 5.13
C TYR A 361 23.22 23.20 3.61
N ARG A 362 22.21 23.63 2.82
CA ARG A 362 22.26 23.52 1.35
C ARG A 362 21.64 24.74 0.66
N ASP A 363 22.23 25.07 -0.49
CA ASP A 363 21.62 25.93 -1.51
C ASP A 363 20.75 25.09 -2.43
N GLU A 364 19.72 25.70 -3.04
CA GLU A 364 18.91 25.06 -4.07
C GLU A 364 18.86 25.92 -5.33
N VAL A 365 18.87 25.25 -6.48
CA VAL A 365 18.66 25.86 -7.80
C VAL A 365 17.54 25.10 -8.49
N TRP A 366 16.49 25.81 -8.85
CA TRP A 366 15.38 25.27 -9.60
C TRP A 366 15.44 25.71 -11.05
N THR A 367 15.20 24.80 -12.00
CA THR A 367 15.01 25.09 -13.41
C THR A 367 13.67 24.53 -13.85
N VAL A 368 12.78 25.40 -14.32
CA VAL A 368 11.45 25.00 -14.80
C VAL A 368 11.57 24.37 -16.18
N ILE A 369 11.08 23.11 -16.32
CA ILE A 369 11.17 22.33 -17.55
C ILE A 369 9.86 22.31 -18.34
N SER A 370 8.71 22.28 -17.64
CA SER A 370 7.39 22.35 -18.26
C SER A 370 6.37 22.91 -17.29
N GLY A 371 5.29 23.47 -17.80
CA GLY A 371 4.20 24.06 -17.03
C GLY A 371 4.48 25.45 -16.51
N ASN A 372 3.53 26.00 -15.76
CA ASN A 372 3.57 27.33 -15.17
C ASN A 372 3.18 27.25 -13.70
N GLY A 373 3.63 28.23 -12.92
CA GLY A 373 3.34 28.31 -11.51
C GLY A 373 3.86 29.59 -10.86
N ARG A 374 3.98 29.52 -9.55
CA ARG A 374 4.48 30.64 -8.73
C ARG A 374 5.49 30.12 -7.74
N ALA A 375 6.63 30.77 -7.64
CA ALA A 375 7.59 30.58 -6.56
C ALA A 375 7.38 31.64 -5.49
N VAL A 376 7.37 31.23 -4.21
CA VAL A 376 7.35 32.16 -3.09
C VAL A 376 8.70 32.06 -2.39
N ILE A 377 9.46 33.16 -2.37
CA ILE A 377 10.81 33.23 -1.83
C ILE A 377 10.85 34.32 -0.79
N ASP A 378 11.17 34.01 0.47
CA ASP A 378 11.15 34.91 1.62
C ASP A 378 9.87 35.78 1.67
N GLY A 379 8.72 35.15 1.41
CA GLY A 379 7.42 35.83 1.41
C GLY A 379 7.06 36.60 0.13
N LYS A 380 7.95 36.66 -0.86
CA LYS A 380 7.70 37.34 -2.13
C LYS A 380 7.31 36.31 -3.20
N GLU A 381 6.13 36.51 -3.77
CA GLU A 381 5.62 35.68 -4.87
C GLU A 381 6.13 36.21 -6.21
N GLN A 382 6.55 35.28 -7.09
CA GLN A 382 6.89 35.55 -8.47
C GLN A 382 6.34 34.46 -9.39
N ALA A 383 5.81 34.85 -10.54
CA ALA A 383 5.41 33.88 -11.57
C ALA A 383 6.65 33.19 -12.15
N ILE A 384 6.48 31.90 -12.46
CA ILE A 384 7.54 31.09 -13.08
C ILE A 384 7.00 30.33 -14.28
N THR A 385 7.82 30.20 -15.31
CA THR A 385 7.51 29.51 -16.56
C THR A 385 8.72 28.75 -17.09
N VAL A 386 8.52 27.99 -18.16
CA VAL A 386 9.57 27.19 -18.78
C VAL A 386 10.81 28.01 -19.12
N GLY A 387 11.98 27.51 -18.66
CA GLY A 387 13.29 28.15 -18.82
C GLY A 387 13.72 29.05 -17.67
N ASP A 388 12.83 29.37 -16.73
CA ASP A 388 13.19 30.15 -15.54
C ASP A 388 14.11 29.36 -14.63
N VAL A 389 15.11 30.05 -14.11
CA VAL A 389 16.10 29.54 -13.13
C VAL A 389 16.03 30.35 -11.87
N ILE A 390 15.80 29.69 -10.75
CA ILE A 390 15.67 30.30 -9.44
C ILE A 390 16.75 29.77 -8.52
N LYS A 391 17.53 30.66 -7.91
CA LYS A 391 18.57 30.29 -6.95
C LYS A 391 18.14 30.72 -5.54
N MET A 392 18.20 29.77 -4.62
CA MET A 392 17.86 29.96 -3.21
C MET A 392 19.05 29.56 -2.34
N PRO A 393 19.72 30.53 -1.64
CA PRO A 393 20.79 30.21 -0.71
C PRO A 393 20.25 29.52 0.54
N ALA A 394 21.12 28.83 1.26
CA ALA A 394 20.82 28.26 2.56
C ALA A 394 20.18 29.31 3.50
N GLY A 395 19.16 28.88 4.26
CA GLY A 395 18.34 29.73 5.11
C GLY A 395 17.17 30.42 4.40
N CYS A 396 17.15 30.50 3.09
CA CYS A 396 16.05 31.09 2.31
C CYS A 396 14.78 30.29 2.48
N LYS A 397 13.66 30.96 2.80
CA LYS A 397 12.35 30.30 2.88
C LYS A 397 11.72 30.26 1.49
N HIS A 398 11.31 29.09 1.06
CA HIS A 398 10.77 28.94 -0.29
C HIS A 398 9.67 27.88 -0.40
N THR A 399 8.86 28.02 -1.43
CA THR A 399 7.90 27.03 -1.91
C THR A 399 7.59 27.29 -3.39
N VAL A 400 7.00 26.29 -4.03
CA VAL A 400 6.45 26.40 -5.37
C VAL A 400 4.99 25.97 -5.36
N ILE A 401 4.17 26.70 -6.13
CA ILE A 401 2.75 26.46 -6.33
C ILE A 401 2.57 26.22 -7.84
N ALA A 402 2.01 25.11 -8.21
CA ALA A 402 1.73 24.76 -9.60
C ALA A 402 0.35 25.28 -10.02
N ASP A 403 0.30 26.14 -11.05
CA ASP A 403 -0.99 26.57 -11.63
C ASP A 403 -1.50 25.54 -12.63
N ASP A 404 -0.60 24.89 -13.36
CA ASP A 404 -0.85 23.70 -14.18
C ASP A 404 0.15 22.56 -13.85
N ALA A 405 0.21 21.50 -14.63
CA ALA A 405 1.17 20.41 -14.39
C ALA A 405 2.61 20.92 -14.55
N LEU A 406 3.28 21.17 -13.43
CA LEU A 406 4.61 21.77 -13.37
C LEU A 406 5.70 20.70 -13.21
N SER A 407 6.76 20.79 -14.03
CA SER A 407 7.96 19.96 -13.86
C SER A 407 9.19 20.83 -13.79
N MET A 408 10.09 20.53 -12.84
CA MET A 408 11.34 21.24 -12.68
C MET A 408 12.49 20.31 -12.28
N ILE A 409 13.72 20.73 -12.58
CA ILE A 409 14.93 20.13 -12.05
C ILE A 409 15.36 20.99 -10.85
N GLU A 410 15.58 20.33 -9.72
CA GLU A 410 16.11 20.92 -8.51
C GLU A 410 17.51 20.38 -8.26
N VAL A 411 18.49 21.25 -8.15
CA VAL A 411 19.87 20.92 -7.77
C VAL A 411 20.09 21.45 -6.35
N GLN A 412 20.36 20.55 -5.43
CA GLN A 412 20.73 20.85 -4.05
C GLN A 412 22.25 20.80 -3.95
N ILE A 413 22.87 21.79 -3.33
CA ILE A 413 24.34 21.94 -3.23
C ILE A 413 24.70 22.15 -1.77
N GLY A 414 25.46 21.22 -1.19
CA GLY A 414 25.84 21.26 0.23
C GLY A 414 26.57 20.00 0.66
N LYS A 415 27.16 19.98 1.85
CA LYS A 415 27.93 18.83 2.35
C LYS A 415 27.11 17.78 3.07
N ASP A 416 25.98 18.18 3.67
CA ASP A 416 25.10 17.30 4.44
C ASP A 416 23.66 17.42 3.92
N ILE A 417 23.44 16.94 2.69
CA ILE A 417 22.13 16.97 2.06
C ILE A 417 21.27 15.86 2.67
N SER A 418 20.39 16.23 3.59
CA SER A 418 19.51 15.30 4.33
C SER A 418 18.06 15.75 4.26
N VAL A 419 17.14 14.76 4.26
CA VAL A 419 15.70 15.01 4.40
C VAL A 419 15.36 15.65 5.77
N HIS A 420 16.24 15.54 6.75
CA HIS A 420 16.09 16.14 8.08
C HIS A 420 16.47 17.62 8.11
N ASP A 421 17.25 18.09 7.13
CA ASP A 421 17.55 19.51 6.92
C ASP A 421 16.37 20.23 6.27
N LYS A 422 15.20 20.21 6.95
CA LYS A 422 13.99 20.86 6.45
C LYS A 422 13.17 21.46 7.59
N LYS A 423 13.17 22.78 7.69
CA LYS A 423 12.35 23.54 8.63
C LYS A 423 11.11 24.08 7.93
N LYS A 424 9.92 23.64 8.37
CA LYS A 424 8.63 24.06 7.79
C LYS A 424 8.10 25.33 8.44
N PHE A 425 7.40 26.15 7.66
CA PHE A 425 6.75 27.37 8.09
C PHE A 425 5.32 27.43 7.55
N GLU A 426 4.48 28.24 8.19
CA GLU A 426 3.18 28.59 7.63
C GLU A 426 3.38 29.64 6.53
N LEU A 427 2.75 29.41 5.39
CA LEU A 427 2.66 30.41 4.34
C LEU A 427 1.46 31.29 4.71
N ASN A 428 1.71 32.45 5.35
CA ASN A 428 0.66 33.42 5.55
C ASN A 428 0.18 33.89 4.17
N ALA A 429 -1.09 33.64 3.85
CA ALA A 429 -1.69 34.22 2.65
C ALA A 429 -1.41 35.73 2.69
N ALA A 430 -0.64 36.21 1.75
CA ALA A 430 -0.46 37.64 1.60
C ALA A 430 -1.83 38.23 1.30
N VAL A 431 -2.20 39.23 2.10
CA VAL A 431 -3.41 40.04 1.98
C VAL A 431 -3.53 40.65 0.59
#